data_6864b8a16a4f51add9ab7b37f1678880
#
_entry.id   6864b8a16a4f51add9ab7b37f1678880
#
_cell.length_a   1.000
_cell.length_b   1.000
_cell.length_c   1.000
_cell.angle_alpha   90.00
_cell.angle_beta   90.00
_cell.angle_gamma   90.00
#
_symmetry.space_group_name_H-M   'P 1'
#
loop_
_entity.id
_entity.type
_entity.pdbx_description
1 polymer ?
#
loop_
_entity_poly.entity_id
_entity_poly.type
_entity_poly.pdbx_seq_one_letter_code
_entity_poly.pdbx_strand_id
1 'polypeptide(L)'
;MKKLFCFFFILLGIVVALSTEAFSQVDLDVETGVVFSGYNDVRIPGDGGTLFSLSDELEADPGAFYRVRVLYNFNDRHHVGALFAPLSVDSTGRLDRDLVFAGETFPAGTPLEAAYKFNSYRLFYRYDFLRKTKIEIGAGFTAKIRDARIAVEAGGLESEKINVGFVPLIHFRLLWRFYNRFAFLLDGDALAAPQGRAEDVLAALLFEASDKIDLKAGYRIVEGGADNDEVYTFALINYVSFGAIFHF
;
A
#
# COMPACT_ATOMS: atom_id res chain seq x y z
N MET A 1 11.36 6.85 -16.16
CA MET A 1 12.18 6.58 -14.97
C MET A 1 13.13 7.72 -14.60
N LYS A 2 14.00 8.24 -15.47
CA LYS A 2 14.96 9.33 -15.12
C LYS A 2 14.31 10.64 -14.63
N LYS A 3 13.14 11.04 -15.14
CA LYS A 3 12.44 12.27 -14.72
C LYS A 3 11.78 12.16 -13.34
N LEU A 4 11.32 10.97 -12.96
CA LEU A 4 10.70 10.72 -11.64
C LEU A 4 11.77 10.70 -10.52
N PHE A 5 12.96 10.19 -10.83
CA PHE A 5 14.12 10.20 -9.93
C PHE A 5 14.62 11.63 -9.64
N CYS A 6 14.59 12.50 -10.66
CA CYS A 6 14.98 13.89 -10.51
C CYS A 6 14.01 14.68 -9.63
N PHE A 7 12.70 14.39 -9.72
CA PHE A 7 11.68 15.04 -8.88
C PHE A 7 11.80 14.64 -7.40
N PHE A 8 12.19 13.39 -7.12
CA PHE A 8 12.42 12.90 -5.76
C PHE A 8 13.64 13.57 -5.10
N PHE A 9 14.74 13.78 -5.86
CA PHE A 9 15.92 14.50 -5.36
C PHE A 9 15.68 16.00 -5.18
N ILE A 10 14.83 16.61 -6.00
CA ILE A 10 14.44 18.02 -5.84
C ILE A 10 13.57 18.19 -4.58
N LEU A 11 12.64 17.29 -4.32
CA LEU A 11 11.82 17.30 -3.10
C LEU A 11 12.67 17.08 -1.85
N LEU A 12 13.64 16.17 -1.90
CA LEU A 12 14.61 15.93 -0.82
C LEU A 12 15.54 17.14 -0.63
N GLY A 13 15.95 17.83 -1.71
CA GLY A 13 16.78 19.03 -1.67
C GLY A 13 16.06 20.26 -1.09
N ILE A 14 14.75 20.39 -1.27
CA ILE A 14 13.92 21.46 -0.68
C ILE A 14 13.78 21.25 0.83
N VAL A 15 13.67 20.02 1.30
CA VAL A 15 13.60 19.68 2.73
C VAL A 15 14.91 20.04 3.45
N VAL A 16 16.06 19.91 2.79
CA VAL A 16 17.39 20.23 3.35
C VAL A 16 17.66 21.74 3.50
N ALA A 17 16.91 22.61 2.81
CA ALA A 17 17.10 24.06 2.84
C ALA A 17 16.32 24.80 3.95
N LEU A 18 15.52 24.10 4.76
CA LEU A 18 14.79 24.66 5.88
C LEU A 18 15.68 24.72 7.12
N SER A 19 15.54 25.79 7.93
CA SER A 19 16.32 26.06 9.15
C SER A 19 16.35 24.88 10.14
N THR A 20 17.40 24.78 10.94
CA THR A 20 17.64 23.67 11.88
C THR A 20 16.49 23.42 12.89
N GLU A 21 15.67 24.45 13.18
CA GLU A 21 14.48 24.33 14.04
C GLU A 21 13.30 23.63 13.33
N ALA A 22 13.25 23.64 11.98
CA ALA A 22 12.19 22.95 11.22
C ALA A 22 12.43 21.44 11.10
N PHE A 23 13.65 20.95 11.31
CA PHE A 23 13.96 19.50 11.24
C PHE A 23 13.43 18.72 12.43
N SER A 24 13.32 19.32 13.62
CA SER A 24 12.75 18.66 14.81
C SER A 24 11.26 18.29 14.67
N GLN A 25 10.66 18.58 13.52
CA GLN A 25 9.25 18.34 13.22
C GLN A 25 9.04 17.33 12.07
N VAL A 26 10.10 16.67 11.62
CA VAL A 26 10.03 15.71 10.51
C VAL A 26 10.28 14.30 11.00
N ASP A 27 9.38 13.40 10.66
CA ASP A 27 9.58 11.96 10.85
C ASP A 27 9.77 11.28 9.47
N LEU A 28 10.77 10.40 9.39
CA LEU A 28 10.97 9.48 8.28
C LEU A 28 10.65 8.07 8.76
N ASP A 29 9.58 7.47 8.22
CA ASP A 29 9.16 6.11 8.51
C ASP A 29 9.46 5.20 7.32
N VAL A 30 10.33 4.23 7.54
CA VAL A 30 10.71 3.21 6.54
C VAL A 30 10.21 1.85 7.00
N GLU A 31 9.56 1.13 6.10
CA GLU A 31 8.97 -0.19 6.35
C GLU A 31 9.40 -1.16 5.25
N THR A 32 9.73 -2.38 5.63
CA THR A 32 10.12 -3.49 4.74
C THR A 32 9.70 -4.82 5.34
N GLY A 33 9.89 -5.92 4.61
CA GLY A 33 9.60 -7.28 5.06
C GLY A 33 9.13 -8.16 3.91
N VAL A 34 8.23 -9.08 4.22
CA VAL A 34 7.68 -10.05 3.26
C VAL A 34 6.22 -9.72 2.97
N VAL A 35 5.86 -9.77 1.69
CA VAL A 35 4.49 -9.63 1.19
C VAL A 35 4.04 -10.93 0.54
N PHE A 36 2.77 -11.29 0.71
CA PHE A 36 2.12 -12.43 0.09
C PHE A 36 0.63 -12.18 -0.13
N SER A 37 0.07 -12.79 -1.17
CA SER A 37 -1.35 -12.70 -1.48
C SER A 37 -2.17 -13.61 -0.57
N GLY A 38 -3.29 -13.11 -0.05
CA GLY A 38 -4.34 -13.90 0.55
C GLY A 38 -5.29 -14.39 -0.54
N TYR A 39 -6.02 -13.49 -1.15
CA TYR A 39 -6.78 -13.72 -2.39
C TYR A 39 -6.45 -12.59 -3.38
N ASN A 40 -6.64 -12.89 -4.68
CA ASN A 40 -6.47 -11.90 -5.73
C ASN A 40 -7.29 -12.31 -6.96
N ASP A 41 -8.56 -11.95 -6.95
CA ASP A 41 -9.57 -12.37 -7.91
C ASP A 41 -9.77 -11.31 -8.98
N VAL A 42 -9.78 -11.72 -10.24
CA VAL A 42 -9.79 -10.84 -11.40
C VAL A 42 -10.75 -11.34 -12.46
N ARG A 43 -11.54 -10.43 -13.05
CA ARG A 43 -12.30 -10.62 -14.27
C ARG A 43 -12.29 -9.31 -15.08
N ILE A 44 -11.73 -9.34 -16.28
CA ILE A 44 -11.58 -8.18 -17.15
C ILE A 44 -11.93 -8.58 -18.60
N PRO A 45 -12.94 -7.94 -19.25
CA PRO A 45 -13.87 -6.96 -18.66
C PRO A 45 -14.74 -7.56 -17.56
N GLY A 46 -15.30 -6.67 -16.72
CA GLY A 46 -16.09 -7.08 -15.56
C GLY A 46 -17.37 -7.84 -15.91
N ASP A 47 -17.97 -7.57 -17.06
CA ASP A 47 -19.22 -8.18 -17.55
C ASP A 47 -19.00 -9.34 -18.54
N GLY A 48 -17.79 -9.57 -19.04
CA GLY A 48 -17.55 -10.56 -20.13
C GLY A 48 -16.25 -11.35 -20.04
N GLY A 49 -15.36 -11.01 -19.11
CA GLY A 49 -14.12 -11.77 -18.90
C GLY A 49 -14.31 -13.06 -18.12
N THR A 50 -13.29 -13.92 -18.11
CA THR A 50 -13.25 -15.09 -17.25
C THR A 50 -12.81 -14.70 -15.85
N LEU A 51 -13.57 -15.08 -14.82
CA LEU A 51 -13.15 -14.93 -13.43
C LEU A 51 -12.06 -15.98 -13.12
N PHE A 52 -10.93 -15.51 -12.58
CA PHE A 52 -9.85 -16.36 -12.13
C PHE A 52 -9.11 -15.71 -10.95
N SER A 53 -8.39 -16.53 -10.18
CA SER A 53 -7.60 -16.07 -9.04
C SER A 53 -6.11 -16.10 -9.34
N LEU A 54 -5.43 -14.99 -9.12
CA LEU A 54 -3.97 -14.87 -9.21
C LEU A 54 -3.25 -15.54 -8.03
N SER A 55 -3.96 -15.99 -7.01
CA SER A 55 -3.39 -16.60 -5.80
C SER A 55 -3.89 -17.99 -5.49
N ASP A 56 -5.12 -18.34 -5.91
CA ASP A 56 -5.72 -19.63 -5.60
C ASP A 56 -5.68 -20.59 -6.80
N GLU A 57 -5.86 -20.08 -8.02
CA GLU A 57 -5.80 -20.86 -9.27
C GLU A 57 -4.42 -20.73 -9.93
N LEU A 58 -3.78 -19.57 -9.83
CA LEU A 58 -2.35 -19.42 -10.08
C LEU A 58 -1.62 -19.39 -8.73
N GLU A 59 -0.34 -19.70 -8.73
CA GLU A 59 0.50 -19.65 -7.55
C GLU A 59 1.22 -18.29 -7.50
N ALA A 60 0.85 -17.46 -6.52
CA ALA A 60 1.45 -16.16 -6.32
C ALA A 60 2.75 -16.27 -5.52
N ASP A 61 3.83 -15.69 -6.01
CA ASP A 61 5.13 -15.69 -5.33
C ASP A 61 5.16 -14.68 -4.18
N PRO A 62 5.57 -15.10 -2.97
CA PRO A 62 5.90 -14.16 -1.91
C PRO A 62 7.09 -13.28 -2.31
N GLY A 63 7.02 -11.99 -1.98
CA GLY A 63 8.05 -11.02 -2.35
C GLY A 63 8.57 -10.21 -1.18
N ALA A 64 9.64 -9.46 -1.42
CA ALA A 64 10.05 -8.38 -0.52
C ALA A 64 9.33 -7.09 -0.90
N PHE A 65 9.05 -6.25 0.10
CA PHE A 65 8.46 -4.94 -0.13
C PHE A 65 9.25 -3.84 0.58
N TYR A 66 8.99 -2.61 0.19
CA TYR A 66 9.39 -1.44 0.96
C TYR A 66 8.32 -0.34 0.87
N ARG A 67 8.23 0.47 1.91
CA ARG A 67 7.36 1.65 2.00
C ARG A 67 8.14 2.77 2.66
N VAL A 68 7.99 3.97 2.17
CA VAL A 68 8.65 5.16 2.72
C VAL A 68 7.61 6.23 2.94
N ARG A 69 7.53 6.72 4.19
CA ARG A 69 6.63 7.80 4.60
C ARG A 69 7.46 8.94 5.19
N VAL A 70 7.17 10.14 4.79
CA VAL A 70 7.69 11.37 5.40
C VAL A 70 6.51 12.08 6.03
N LEU A 71 6.65 12.50 7.28
CA LEU A 71 5.64 13.18 8.05
C LEU A 71 6.21 14.51 8.55
N TYR A 72 5.48 15.59 8.37
CA TYR A 72 5.75 16.88 8.95
C TYR A 72 4.73 17.18 10.05
N ASN A 73 5.22 17.48 11.24
CA ASN A 73 4.44 17.76 12.44
C ASN A 73 4.36 19.28 12.63
N PHE A 74 3.24 19.93 12.27
CA PHE A 74 3.09 21.38 12.38
C PHE A 74 3.05 21.88 13.82
N ASN A 75 2.56 21.05 14.70
CA ASN A 75 2.52 21.21 16.14
C ASN A 75 2.18 19.84 16.74
N ASP A 76 1.89 19.83 18.00
CA ASP A 76 1.58 18.59 18.71
C ASP A 76 0.37 17.81 18.20
N ARG A 77 -0.45 18.35 17.30
CA ARG A 77 -1.73 17.75 16.91
C ARG A 77 -1.98 17.65 15.41
N HIS A 78 -1.27 18.43 14.61
CA HIS A 78 -1.51 18.50 13.16
C HIS A 78 -0.34 17.89 12.40
N HIS A 79 -0.61 16.94 11.55
CA HIS A 79 0.39 16.19 10.82
C HIS A 79 0.02 16.14 9.34
N VAL A 80 0.98 16.39 8.47
CA VAL A 80 0.86 16.20 7.03
C VAL A 80 1.96 15.28 6.57
N GLY A 81 1.64 14.31 5.74
CA GLY A 81 2.65 13.37 5.27
C GLY A 81 2.42 12.91 3.85
N ALA A 82 3.51 12.39 3.28
CA ALA A 82 3.52 11.72 1.99
C ALA A 82 4.00 10.28 2.16
N LEU A 83 3.40 9.35 1.40
CA LEU A 83 3.76 7.94 1.38
C LEU A 83 4.00 7.49 -0.05
N PHE A 84 5.10 6.75 -0.24
CA PHE A 84 5.38 5.95 -1.42
C PHE A 84 5.42 4.46 -1.04
N ALA A 85 4.57 3.66 -1.69
CA ALA A 85 4.41 2.24 -1.42
C ALA A 85 4.23 1.47 -2.73
N PRO A 86 5.32 1.04 -3.39
CA PRO A 86 5.25 0.19 -4.56
C PRO A 86 4.96 -1.25 -4.16
N LEU A 87 4.26 -1.97 -5.04
CA LEU A 87 3.99 -3.39 -4.93
C LEU A 87 3.99 -4.02 -6.32
N SER A 88 4.64 -5.17 -6.45
CA SER A 88 4.48 -6.11 -7.57
C SER A 88 4.47 -7.52 -7.00
N VAL A 89 3.53 -8.33 -7.46
CA VAL A 89 3.42 -9.76 -7.15
C VAL A 89 3.27 -10.49 -8.47
N ASP A 90 4.12 -11.47 -8.70
CA ASP A 90 4.08 -12.34 -9.88
C ASP A 90 3.38 -13.65 -9.51
N SER A 91 2.71 -14.25 -10.49
CA SER A 91 1.98 -15.51 -10.29
C SER A 91 2.16 -16.39 -11.52
N THR A 92 2.24 -17.69 -11.33
CA THR A 92 2.36 -18.67 -12.42
C THR A 92 1.40 -19.82 -12.22
N GLY A 93 0.93 -20.43 -13.32
CA GLY A 93 0.04 -21.57 -13.21
C GLY A 93 -0.59 -21.98 -14.54
N ARG A 94 -1.72 -22.69 -14.45
CA ARG A 94 -2.53 -23.11 -15.60
C ARG A 94 -3.99 -23.18 -15.19
N LEU A 95 -4.88 -22.80 -16.09
CA LEU A 95 -6.31 -22.99 -15.89
C LEU A 95 -6.79 -24.18 -16.73
N ASP A 96 -7.80 -24.89 -16.23
CA ASP A 96 -8.45 -26.01 -16.92
C ASP A 96 -9.53 -25.57 -17.93
N ARG A 97 -9.69 -24.25 -18.09
CA ARG A 97 -10.63 -23.59 -18.98
C ARG A 97 -9.95 -22.46 -19.76
N ASP A 98 -10.58 -22.02 -20.84
CA ASP A 98 -10.13 -20.84 -21.56
C ASP A 98 -10.25 -19.59 -20.68
N LEU A 99 -9.21 -18.75 -20.71
CA LEU A 99 -9.16 -17.46 -20.03
C LEU A 99 -9.40 -16.32 -21.01
N VAL A 100 -10.55 -15.67 -20.92
CA VAL A 100 -10.82 -14.41 -21.61
C VAL A 100 -10.39 -13.27 -20.68
N PHE A 101 -9.33 -12.55 -21.04
CA PHE A 101 -8.75 -11.48 -20.24
C PHE A 101 -8.34 -10.29 -21.10
N ALA A 102 -8.90 -9.10 -20.80
CA ALA A 102 -8.59 -7.81 -21.42
C ALA A 102 -8.58 -7.83 -22.97
N GLY A 103 -9.50 -8.58 -23.57
CA GLY A 103 -9.69 -8.67 -25.03
C GLY A 103 -8.98 -9.85 -25.70
N GLU A 104 -8.14 -10.59 -25.00
CA GLU A 104 -7.46 -11.78 -25.52
C GLU A 104 -8.03 -13.06 -24.91
N THR A 105 -7.81 -14.19 -25.59
CA THR A 105 -8.21 -15.52 -25.12
C THR A 105 -7.00 -16.43 -25.05
N PHE A 106 -6.72 -16.92 -23.84
CA PHE A 106 -5.65 -17.87 -23.55
C PHE A 106 -6.28 -19.27 -23.45
N PRO A 107 -5.84 -20.24 -24.27
CA PRO A 107 -6.44 -21.59 -24.28
C PRO A 107 -6.21 -22.34 -22.96
N ALA A 108 -7.19 -23.20 -22.62
CA ALA A 108 -7.10 -24.12 -21.50
C ALA A 108 -5.79 -24.91 -21.45
N GLY A 109 -5.21 -25.12 -20.29
CA GLY A 109 -3.99 -25.87 -20.06
C GLY A 109 -2.70 -25.16 -20.47
N THR A 110 -2.76 -23.95 -21.06
CA THR A 110 -1.56 -23.18 -21.39
C THR A 110 -0.89 -22.67 -20.10
N PRO A 111 0.46 -22.76 -19.99
CA PRO A 111 1.17 -22.10 -18.89
C PRO A 111 0.96 -20.59 -18.95
N LEU A 112 0.53 -20.03 -17.84
CA LEU A 112 0.27 -18.60 -17.67
C LEU A 112 1.32 -18.01 -16.74
N GLU A 113 1.82 -16.83 -17.09
CA GLU A 113 2.58 -15.93 -16.22
C GLU A 113 1.73 -14.67 -16.03
N ALA A 114 1.52 -14.25 -14.77
CA ALA A 114 0.73 -13.08 -14.48
C ALA A 114 1.47 -12.16 -13.54
N ALA A 115 1.30 -10.86 -13.73
CA ALA A 115 1.86 -9.81 -12.87
C ALA A 115 0.77 -8.90 -12.34
N TYR A 116 0.71 -8.75 -11.02
CA TYR A 116 -0.14 -7.80 -10.31
C TYR A 116 0.70 -6.68 -9.73
N LYS A 117 0.62 -5.49 -10.33
CA LYS A 117 1.28 -4.27 -9.86
C LYS A 117 0.27 -3.35 -9.19
N PHE A 118 0.63 -2.82 -8.02
CA PHE A 118 -0.24 -1.92 -7.26
C PHE A 118 0.59 -0.87 -6.51
N ASN A 119 1.01 0.19 -7.20
CA ASN A 119 1.73 1.28 -6.57
C ASN A 119 0.77 2.27 -5.92
N SER A 120 1.14 2.75 -4.76
CA SER A 120 0.35 3.70 -3.99
C SER A 120 1.20 4.94 -3.67
N TYR A 121 0.73 6.10 -4.12
CA TYR A 121 1.27 7.41 -3.81
C TYR A 121 0.22 8.15 -3.01
N ARG A 122 0.55 8.62 -1.80
CA ARG A 122 -0.43 9.25 -0.91
C ARG A 122 0.09 10.58 -0.39
N LEU A 123 -0.83 11.52 -0.27
CA LEU A 123 -0.71 12.70 0.58
C LEU A 123 -1.80 12.62 1.62
N PHE A 124 -1.46 12.79 2.90
CA PHE A 124 -2.44 12.69 3.97
C PHE A 124 -2.28 13.80 5.00
N TYR A 125 -3.39 14.10 5.66
CA TYR A 125 -3.48 14.97 6.80
C TYR A 125 -4.11 14.21 7.96
N ARG A 126 -3.58 14.39 9.18
CA ARG A 126 -4.11 13.83 10.42
C ARG A 126 -4.20 14.91 11.50
N TYR A 127 -5.28 14.87 12.27
CA TYR A 127 -5.48 15.63 13.49
C TYR A 127 -5.58 14.68 14.68
N ASP A 128 -4.68 14.83 15.68
CA ASP A 128 -4.67 14.04 16.90
C ASP A 128 -5.60 14.70 17.94
N PHE A 129 -6.88 14.27 17.93
CA PHE A 129 -7.93 14.83 18.78
C PHE A 129 -7.84 14.37 20.25
N LEU A 130 -7.22 13.19 20.49
CA LEU A 130 -6.87 12.73 21.83
C LEU A 130 -5.35 12.55 21.92
N ARG A 131 -4.72 13.32 22.81
CA ARG A 131 -3.30 13.21 23.08
C ARG A 131 -3.06 13.25 24.59
N LYS A 132 -2.76 12.08 25.15
CA LYS A 132 -2.38 11.88 26.56
C LYS A 132 -1.05 11.10 26.61
N THR A 133 -0.39 11.11 27.75
CA THR A 133 0.91 10.45 27.95
C THR A 133 0.95 9.00 27.46
N LYS A 134 -0.14 8.25 27.69
CA LYS A 134 -0.20 6.82 27.33
C LYS A 134 -0.94 6.52 26.04
N ILE A 135 -1.75 7.44 25.51
CA ILE A 135 -2.61 7.17 24.38
C ILE A 135 -2.75 8.40 23.49
N GLU A 136 -2.59 8.19 22.18
CA GLU A 136 -2.84 9.17 21.15
C GLU A 136 -3.82 8.60 20.15
N ILE A 137 -4.84 9.34 19.77
CA ILE A 137 -5.81 8.96 18.75
C ILE A 137 -5.99 10.13 17.80
N GLY A 138 -5.83 9.85 16.52
CA GLY A 138 -5.99 10.80 15.45
C GLY A 138 -6.82 10.25 14.30
N ALA A 139 -7.40 11.17 13.57
CA ALA A 139 -8.09 10.88 12.32
C ALA A 139 -7.83 11.98 11.29
N GLY A 140 -8.09 11.68 10.03
CA GLY A 140 -7.85 12.62 8.95
C GLY A 140 -8.26 12.06 7.59
N PHE A 141 -7.61 12.56 6.55
CA PHE A 141 -7.92 12.23 5.17
C PHE A 141 -6.66 11.90 4.40
N THR A 142 -6.78 10.95 3.48
CA THR A 142 -5.73 10.56 2.55
C THR A 142 -6.21 10.75 1.12
N ALA A 143 -5.42 11.47 0.34
CA ALA A 143 -5.52 11.52 -1.12
C ALA A 143 -4.54 10.49 -1.69
N LYS A 144 -5.06 9.39 -2.24
CA LYS A 144 -4.27 8.30 -2.82
C LYS A 144 -4.36 8.33 -4.34
N ILE A 145 -3.22 8.29 -5.01
CA ILE A 145 -3.13 7.92 -6.42
C ILE A 145 -2.73 6.44 -6.47
N ARG A 146 -3.59 5.64 -7.06
CA ARG A 146 -3.34 4.23 -7.35
C ARG A 146 -2.83 4.11 -8.77
N ASP A 147 -1.67 3.48 -8.97
CA ASP A 147 -1.13 3.07 -10.27
C ASP A 147 -1.10 1.54 -10.29
N ALA A 148 -2.11 0.95 -10.89
CA ALA A 148 -2.34 -0.49 -10.95
C ALA A 148 -2.18 -1.02 -12.38
N ARG A 149 -1.63 -2.23 -12.50
CA ARG A 149 -1.53 -3.00 -13.73
C ARG A 149 -1.73 -4.48 -13.42
N ILE A 150 -2.58 -5.13 -14.19
CA ILE A 150 -2.69 -6.59 -14.21
C ILE A 150 -2.32 -7.03 -15.62
N ALA A 151 -1.35 -7.93 -15.75
CA ALA A 151 -0.93 -8.50 -17.01
C ALA A 151 -0.97 -10.00 -16.95
N VAL A 152 -1.27 -10.63 -18.08
CA VAL A 152 -1.21 -12.08 -18.28
C VAL A 152 -0.44 -12.35 -19.56
N GLU A 153 0.51 -13.27 -19.50
CA GLU A 153 1.32 -13.71 -20.64
C GLU A 153 1.24 -15.24 -20.79
N ALA A 154 1.15 -15.73 -22.04
CA ALA A 154 1.23 -17.14 -22.38
C ALA A 154 1.65 -17.33 -23.83
N GLY A 155 2.70 -18.14 -24.10
CA GLY A 155 3.12 -18.51 -25.44
C GLY A 155 3.51 -17.34 -26.35
N GLY A 156 3.92 -16.20 -25.79
CA GLY A 156 4.25 -14.97 -26.51
C GLY A 156 3.05 -14.05 -26.79
N LEU A 157 1.86 -14.40 -26.33
CA LEU A 157 0.70 -13.52 -26.27
C LEU A 157 0.66 -12.84 -24.91
N GLU A 158 0.59 -11.51 -24.88
CA GLU A 158 0.45 -10.70 -23.67
C GLU A 158 -0.82 -9.86 -23.73
N SER A 159 -1.55 -9.79 -22.62
CA SER A 159 -2.68 -8.87 -22.46
C SER A 159 -2.60 -8.20 -21.09
N GLU A 160 -2.99 -6.91 -21.02
CA GLU A 160 -2.91 -6.14 -19.79
C GLU A 160 -4.08 -5.16 -19.60
N LYS A 161 -4.38 -4.86 -18.36
CA LYS A 161 -5.23 -3.75 -17.95
C LYS A 161 -4.45 -2.83 -17.04
N ILE A 162 -4.32 -1.56 -17.45
CA ILE A 162 -3.70 -0.49 -16.65
C ILE A 162 -4.81 0.41 -16.13
N ASN A 163 -4.72 0.81 -14.88
CA ASN A 163 -5.62 1.77 -14.28
C ASN A 163 -4.87 2.70 -13.32
N VAL A 164 -4.92 3.99 -13.59
CA VAL A 164 -4.45 5.04 -12.68
C VAL A 164 -5.66 5.79 -12.16
N GLY A 165 -5.87 5.80 -10.85
CA GLY A 165 -7.06 6.37 -10.26
C GLY A 165 -6.80 7.12 -8.95
N PHE A 166 -7.64 8.12 -8.70
CA PHE A 166 -7.69 8.84 -7.43
C PHE A 166 -8.65 8.12 -6.47
N VAL A 167 -8.19 7.87 -5.24
CA VAL A 167 -8.95 7.20 -4.19
C VAL A 167 -8.87 8.04 -2.90
N PRO A 168 -9.95 8.74 -2.52
CA PRO A 168 -10.02 9.39 -1.21
C PRO A 168 -10.22 8.34 -0.13
N LEU A 169 -9.52 8.49 1.02
CA LEU A 169 -9.63 7.57 2.15
C LEU A 169 -9.74 8.35 3.45
N ILE A 170 -10.29 7.71 4.46
CA ILE A 170 -10.24 8.19 5.85
C ILE A 170 -8.97 7.63 6.48
N HIS A 171 -8.13 8.52 6.98
CA HIS A 171 -6.94 8.16 7.76
C HIS A 171 -7.27 8.04 9.25
N PHE A 172 -6.70 7.04 9.92
CA PHE A 172 -6.84 6.87 11.36
C PHE A 172 -5.54 6.37 11.98
N ARG A 173 -5.31 6.77 13.24
CA ARG A 173 -4.16 6.31 14.03
C ARG A 173 -4.53 6.19 15.50
N LEU A 174 -4.08 5.09 16.11
CA LEU A 174 -4.04 4.87 17.55
C LEU A 174 -2.62 4.50 17.94
N LEU A 175 -2.05 5.22 18.91
CA LEU A 175 -0.80 4.86 19.57
C LEU A 175 -1.07 4.67 21.05
N TRP A 176 -0.75 3.48 21.58
CA TRP A 176 -0.93 3.15 22.98
C TRP A 176 0.40 2.71 23.61
N ARG A 177 0.99 3.58 24.45
CA ARG A 177 2.20 3.30 25.24
C ARG A 177 1.81 2.51 26.48
N PHE A 178 1.91 1.20 26.43
CA PHE A 178 1.44 0.32 27.48
C PHE A 178 2.55 -0.03 28.49
N TYR A 179 3.84 0.05 28.11
CA TYR A 179 4.95 -0.27 28.96
C TYR A 179 6.21 0.51 28.56
N ASN A 180 6.86 1.22 29.48
CA ASN A 180 8.10 1.99 29.30
C ASN A 180 8.35 2.44 27.84
N ARG A 181 9.24 1.73 27.12
CA ARG A 181 9.64 1.99 25.74
C ARG A 181 8.80 1.24 24.70
N PHE A 182 7.72 0.55 25.11
CA PHE A 182 6.87 -0.22 24.21
C PHE A 182 5.52 0.44 24.00
N ALA A 183 5.11 0.50 22.74
CA ALA A 183 3.80 0.95 22.36
C ALA A 183 3.15 0.01 21.32
N PHE A 184 1.83 -0.01 21.29
CA PHE A 184 1.04 -0.58 20.21
C PHE A 184 0.62 0.55 19.27
N LEU A 185 0.82 0.32 17.99
CA LEU A 185 0.39 1.19 16.91
C LEU A 185 -0.66 0.50 16.05
N LEU A 186 -1.80 1.16 15.86
CA LEU A 186 -2.75 0.88 14.79
C LEU A 186 -2.77 2.12 13.89
N ASP A 187 -2.42 1.96 12.62
CA ASP A 187 -2.34 3.06 11.65
C ASP A 187 -2.90 2.60 10.31
N GLY A 188 -3.75 3.38 9.70
CA GLY A 188 -4.35 2.95 8.45
C GLY A 188 -5.18 3.98 7.74
N ASP A 189 -5.58 3.57 6.55
CA ASP A 189 -6.50 4.27 5.66
C ASP A 189 -7.61 3.31 5.24
N ALA A 190 -8.87 3.75 5.25
CA ALA A 190 -9.99 2.93 4.80
C ALA A 190 -11.12 3.78 4.21
N LEU A 191 -11.78 3.24 3.20
CA LEU A 191 -13.07 3.73 2.71
C LEU A 191 -13.79 2.60 1.96
N ALA A 192 -15.10 2.49 2.20
CA ALA A 192 -16.02 1.68 1.41
C ALA A 192 -17.07 2.56 0.75
N ALA A 193 -17.35 2.31 -0.53
CA ALA A 193 -18.35 2.97 -1.35
C ALA A 193 -19.04 1.94 -2.25
N PRO A 194 -20.20 2.26 -2.87
CA PRO A 194 -20.87 1.32 -3.77
C PRO A 194 -19.98 0.81 -4.92
N GLN A 195 -19.00 1.60 -5.36
CA GLN A 195 -18.11 1.28 -6.48
C GLN A 195 -16.93 0.38 -6.08
N GLY A 196 -16.73 0.14 -4.79
CA GLY A 196 -15.63 -0.66 -4.27
C GLY A 196 -15.16 -0.21 -2.89
N ARG A 197 -14.13 -0.89 -2.39
CA ARG A 197 -13.54 -0.59 -1.10
C ARG A 197 -12.02 -0.55 -1.20
N ALA A 198 -11.39 0.11 -0.24
CA ALA A 198 -9.95 0.16 -0.12
C ALA A 198 -9.56 0.32 1.36
N GLU A 199 -8.74 -0.59 1.82
CA GLU A 199 -8.23 -0.63 3.19
C GLU A 199 -6.72 -0.85 3.16
N ASP A 200 -6.01 -0.20 4.07
CA ASP A 200 -4.58 -0.38 4.29
C ASP A 200 -4.33 -0.16 5.79
N VAL A 201 -4.18 -1.24 6.54
CA VAL A 201 -4.15 -1.20 8.00
C VAL A 201 -2.93 -1.93 8.52
N LEU A 202 -2.11 -1.25 9.32
CA LEU A 202 -0.98 -1.77 10.07
C LEU A 202 -1.34 -1.90 11.54
N ALA A 203 -1.13 -3.07 12.12
CA ALA A 203 -1.05 -3.30 13.56
C ALA A 203 0.39 -3.68 13.91
N ALA A 204 1.06 -2.89 14.75
CA ALA A 204 2.47 -3.08 15.06
C ALA A 204 2.80 -2.84 16.54
N LEU A 205 3.87 -3.49 16.99
CA LEU A 205 4.59 -3.11 18.20
C LEU A 205 5.70 -2.13 17.84
N LEU A 206 5.79 -1.06 18.60
CA LEU A 206 6.89 -0.10 18.57
C LEU A 206 7.80 -0.32 19.78
N PHE A 207 9.09 -0.16 19.56
CA PHE A 207 10.12 -0.10 20.57
C PHE A 207 10.92 1.19 20.42
N GLU A 208 10.83 2.08 21.39
CA GLU A 208 11.59 3.32 21.47
C GLU A 208 13.05 3.01 21.78
N ALA A 209 13.87 2.87 20.72
CA ALA A 209 15.27 2.51 20.84
C ALA A 209 16.11 3.68 21.37
N SER A 210 15.74 4.91 20.98
CA SER A 210 16.30 6.17 21.46
C SER A 210 15.28 7.30 21.29
N ASP A 211 15.59 8.51 21.77
CA ASP A 211 14.76 9.70 21.55
C ASP A 211 14.56 10.06 20.07
N LYS A 212 15.38 9.47 19.18
CA LYS A 212 15.37 9.74 17.74
C LYS A 212 14.95 8.57 16.88
N ILE A 213 14.80 7.38 17.44
CA ILE A 213 14.56 6.16 16.65
C ILE A 213 13.59 5.25 17.36
N ASP A 214 12.46 4.98 16.70
CA ASP A 214 11.56 3.89 17.05
C ASP A 214 11.74 2.73 16.07
N LEU A 215 11.86 1.52 16.59
CA LEU A 215 11.78 0.29 15.80
C LEU A 215 10.35 -0.22 15.82
N LYS A 216 9.90 -0.80 14.71
CA LYS A 216 8.55 -1.39 14.63
C LYS A 216 8.58 -2.78 14.01
N ALA A 217 7.68 -3.64 14.50
CA ALA A 217 7.41 -4.94 13.92
C ALA A 217 5.90 -5.20 13.97
N GLY A 218 5.30 -5.67 12.89
CA GLY A 218 3.86 -5.80 12.83
C GLY A 218 3.35 -6.56 11.62
N TYR A 219 2.04 -6.50 11.48
CA TYR A 219 1.31 -7.09 10.39
C TYR A 219 0.45 -6.04 9.72
N ARG A 220 0.53 -5.98 8.39
CA ARG A 220 -0.26 -5.07 7.57
C ARG A 220 -1.13 -5.87 6.62
N ILE A 221 -2.33 -5.40 6.43
CA ILE A 221 -3.20 -5.81 5.34
C ILE A 221 -3.42 -4.63 4.38
N VAL A 222 -3.43 -4.93 3.09
CA VAL A 222 -3.95 -4.05 2.04
C VAL A 222 -5.04 -4.84 1.35
N GLU A 223 -6.27 -4.39 1.50
CA GLU A 223 -7.44 -5.05 0.94
C GLU A 223 -8.24 -4.05 0.12
N GLY A 224 -8.87 -4.54 -0.93
CA GLY A 224 -9.81 -3.74 -1.69
C GLY A 224 -10.01 -4.22 -3.10
N GLY A 225 -10.90 -3.51 -3.77
CA GLY A 225 -11.28 -3.84 -5.13
C GLY A 225 -12.40 -2.97 -5.65
N ALA A 226 -12.81 -3.28 -6.88
CA ALA A 226 -13.95 -2.69 -7.55
C ALA A 226 -14.71 -3.75 -8.33
N ASP A 227 -16.03 -3.56 -8.44
CA ASP A 227 -16.94 -4.37 -9.24
C ASP A 227 -17.77 -3.44 -10.12
N ASN A 228 -17.52 -3.48 -11.42
CA ASN A 228 -18.25 -2.75 -12.44
C ASN A 228 -18.08 -3.41 -13.82
N ASP A 229 -18.73 -2.89 -14.86
CA ASP A 229 -18.69 -3.48 -16.20
C ASP A 229 -17.28 -3.56 -16.81
N GLU A 230 -16.37 -2.65 -16.43
CA GLU A 230 -15.00 -2.65 -16.93
C GLU A 230 -14.10 -3.65 -16.19
N VAL A 231 -14.29 -3.79 -14.88
CA VAL A 231 -13.42 -4.62 -14.04
C VAL A 231 -14.17 -5.21 -12.86
N TYR A 232 -13.91 -6.46 -12.58
CA TYR A 232 -14.06 -7.08 -11.27
C TYR A 232 -12.67 -7.41 -10.76
N THR A 233 -12.25 -6.81 -9.66
CA THR A 233 -10.93 -7.08 -9.06
C THR A 233 -11.02 -6.87 -7.56
N PHE A 234 -10.70 -7.91 -6.79
CA PHE A 234 -10.57 -7.83 -5.33
C PHE A 234 -9.31 -8.56 -4.91
N ALA A 235 -8.49 -7.91 -4.09
CA ALA A 235 -7.25 -8.47 -3.59
C ALA A 235 -7.09 -8.20 -2.09
N LEU A 236 -6.58 -9.20 -1.38
CA LEU A 236 -6.07 -9.12 -0.02
C LEU A 236 -4.58 -9.41 -0.06
N ILE A 237 -3.79 -8.40 0.22
CA ILE A 237 -2.33 -8.51 0.28
C ILE A 237 -1.89 -8.37 1.74
N ASN A 238 -1.11 -9.33 2.18
CA ASN A 238 -0.65 -9.48 3.55
C ASN A 238 0.84 -9.15 3.65
N TYR A 239 1.24 -8.47 4.73
CA TYR A 239 2.62 -8.06 4.94
C TYR A 239 3.06 -8.43 6.36
N VAL A 240 4.15 -9.15 6.48
CA VAL A 240 4.93 -9.23 7.73
C VAL A 240 5.93 -8.10 7.67
N SER A 241 5.74 -7.09 8.52
CA SER A 241 6.37 -5.78 8.41
C SER A 241 7.35 -5.53 9.54
N PHE A 242 8.52 -5.01 9.17
CA PHE A 242 9.54 -4.47 10.06
C PHE A 242 9.89 -3.06 9.59
N GLY A 243 10.30 -2.19 10.51
CA GLY A 243 10.66 -0.83 10.11
C GLY A 243 11.29 -0.02 11.20
N ALA A 244 11.61 1.22 10.85
CA ALA A 244 12.10 2.23 11.78
C ALA A 244 11.48 3.60 11.45
N ILE A 245 11.22 4.35 12.51
CA ILE A 245 10.81 5.75 12.44
C ILE A 245 11.96 6.59 12.97
N PHE A 246 12.45 7.53 12.17
CA PHE A 246 13.50 8.46 12.54
C PHE A 246 12.87 9.83 12.80
N HIS A 247 13.14 10.38 13.98
CA HIS A 247 12.66 11.70 14.44
C HIS A 247 13.79 12.72 14.31
N PHE A 248 13.56 13.80 13.56
CA PHE A 248 14.53 14.87 13.30
C PHE A 248 14.13 16.18 13.97
#